data_7c05fc04a87b5a613084b418a9faada0
#
_entry.id   7c05fc04a87b5a613084b418a9faada0
#
_cell.length_a   1.000
_cell.length_b   1.000
_cell.length_c   1.000
_cell.angle_alpha   90.00
_cell.angle_beta   90.00
_cell.angle_gamma   90.00
#
_symmetry.space_group_name_H-M   'P 1'
#
loop_
_entity.id
_entity.type
_entity.pdbx_description
1 polymer ?
#
loop_
_entity_poly.entity_id
_entity_poly.type
_entity_poly.pdbx_seq_one_letter_code
_entity_poly.pdbx_strand_id
1 'polypeptide(L)'
;MGLFEEIDAARMLLDLPERATMEDIKSQYRELIQKWHPDRCKVDKETCKEMTVRIIAAYRLINNYCKNYEFSFSKEEVSNYLSAEEWWVERFGRSPLWGSEQKAK
;
A
#
# COMPACT_ATOMS: atom_id res chain seq x y z
N MET A 1 21.80 -10.66 1.06
CA MET A 1 20.80 -9.88 1.75
C MET A 1 19.49 -10.63 1.80
N GLY A 2 18.81 -10.60 2.93
CA GLY A 2 17.58 -11.34 3.06
C GLY A 2 16.38 -10.64 2.42
N LEU A 3 15.32 -11.39 2.25
CA LEU A 3 14.10 -10.85 1.66
C LEU A 3 13.53 -9.69 2.48
N PHE A 4 13.59 -9.80 3.79
CA PHE A 4 13.08 -8.73 4.63
C PHE A 4 13.82 -7.42 4.35
N GLU A 5 15.14 -7.49 4.28
CA GLU A 5 15.92 -6.28 4.04
C GLU A 5 15.59 -5.67 2.69
N GLU A 6 15.37 -6.51 1.69
CA GLU A 6 15.03 -6.00 0.37
C GLU A 6 13.66 -5.32 0.37
N ILE A 7 12.70 -5.97 0.99
CA ILE A 7 11.34 -5.42 1.09
C ILE A 7 11.35 -4.13 1.91
N ASP A 8 12.10 -4.14 3.01
CA ASP A 8 12.14 -2.97 3.88
C ASP A 8 12.80 -1.78 3.18
N ALA A 9 13.86 -2.04 2.42
CA ALA A 9 14.50 -0.99 1.66
C ALA A 9 13.56 -0.42 0.60
N ALA A 10 12.80 -1.29 -0.06
CA ALA A 10 11.83 -0.85 -1.05
C ALA A 10 10.74 -0.02 -0.38
N ARG A 11 10.27 -0.46 0.78
CA ARG A 11 9.26 0.28 1.53
C ARG A 11 9.76 1.69 1.86
N MET A 12 10.98 1.78 2.31
CA MET A 12 11.53 3.07 2.69
C MET A 12 11.72 3.98 1.48
N LEU A 13 12.13 3.40 0.37
CA LEU A 13 12.29 4.18 -0.86
C LEU A 13 10.95 4.76 -1.31
N LEU A 14 9.88 3.99 -1.15
CA LEU A 14 8.55 4.46 -1.51
C LEU A 14 7.92 5.30 -0.40
N ASP A 15 8.64 5.50 0.70
CA ASP A 15 8.16 6.33 1.81
C ASP A 15 6.84 5.81 2.35
N LEU A 16 6.77 4.49 2.55
CA LEU A 16 5.58 3.85 3.07
C LEU A 16 5.75 3.53 4.55
N PRO A 17 4.66 3.61 5.32
CA PRO A 17 4.72 3.17 6.72
C PRO A 17 4.83 1.65 6.78
N GLU A 18 5.02 1.14 7.99
CA GLU A 18 5.15 -0.30 8.17
C GLU A 18 3.88 -1.06 7.81
N ARG A 19 2.73 -0.41 7.93
CA ARG A 19 1.46 -1.04 7.59
C ARG A 19 0.77 -0.16 6.56
N ALA A 20 0.43 -0.77 5.45
CA ALA A 20 -0.17 -0.02 4.34
C ALA A 20 -1.09 -0.94 3.56
N THR A 21 -2.14 -0.37 3.03
CA THR A 21 -3.04 -1.10 2.14
C THR A 21 -2.50 -1.02 0.72
N MET A 22 -3.07 -1.85 -0.15
CA MET A 22 -2.72 -1.77 -1.56
C MET A 22 -3.02 -0.39 -2.12
N GLU A 23 -4.09 0.22 -1.64
CA GLU A 23 -4.46 1.56 -2.09
C GLU A 23 -3.38 2.57 -1.70
N ASP A 24 -2.88 2.46 -0.46
CA ASP A 24 -1.81 3.34 -0.02
C ASP A 24 -0.57 3.17 -0.87
N ILE A 25 -0.24 1.93 -1.17
CA ILE A 25 0.96 1.63 -1.95
C ILE A 25 0.84 2.22 -3.35
N LYS A 26 -0.30 2.02 -4.00
CA LYS A 26 -0.49 2.53 -5.35
C LYS A 26 -0.51 4.05 -5.38
N SER A 27 -1.16 4.65 -4.40
CA SER A 27 -1.26 6.10 -4.32
C SER A 27 0.13 6.72 -4.16
N GLN A 28 0.92 6.16 -3.26
CA GLN A 28 2.26 6.68 -3.01
C GLN A 28 3.14 6.50 -4.23
N TYR A 29 3.01 5.36 -4.91
CA TYR A 29 3.76 5.11 -6.12
C TYR A 29 3.46 6.17 -7.18
N ARG A 30 2.18 6.46 -7.37
CA ARG A 30 1.77 7.45 -8.38
C ARG A 30 2.34 8.82 -8.06
N GLU A 31 2.30 9.21 -6.78
CA GLU A 31 2.84 10.51 -6.38
C GLU A 31 4.32 10.61 -6.64
N LEU A 32 5.05 9.53 -6.31
CA LEU A 32 6.49 9.54 -6.50
C LEU A 32 6.87 9.55 -7.98
N ILE A 33 6.12 8.83 -8.80
CA ILE A 33 6.38 8.84 -10.23
C ILE A 33 6.14 10.23 -10.79
N GLN A 34 5.09 10.91 -10.37
CA GLN A 34 4.83 12.27 -10.84
C GLN A 34 5.96 13.22 -10.42
N LYS A 35 6.44 13.05 -9.21
CA LYS A 35 7.50 13.91 -8.71
C LYS A 35 8.82 13.71 -9.43
N TRP A 36 9.15 12.47 -9.74
CA TRP A 36 10.45 12.15 -10.31
C TRP A 36 10.46 11.90 -11.80
N HIS A 37 9.30 11.99 -12.45
CA HIS A 37 9.26 11.78 -13.89
C HIS A 37 10.17 12.79 -14.58
N PRO A 38 11.00 12.34 -15.55
CA PRO A 38 11.95 13.25 -16.18
C PRO A 38 11.34 14.51 -16.79
N ASP A 39 10.09 14.43 -17.21
CA ASP A 39 9.43 15.58 -17.81
C ASP A 39 8.96 16.60 -16.80
N ARG A 40 8.91 16.23 -15.52
CA ARG A 40 8.35 17.09 -14.49
C ARG A 40 9.29 17.40 -13.34
N CYS A 41 10.34 16.65 -13.21
CA CYS A 41 11.22 16.80 -12.06
C CYS A 41 11.96 18.13 -12.12
N LYS A 42 12.41 18.57 -10.94
CA LYS A 42 13.05 19.87 -10.83
C LYS A 42 14.55 19.79 -10.68
N VAL A 43 15.10 18.59 -10.65
CA VAL A 43 16.54 18.41 -10.64
C VAL A 43 16.98 17.91 -11.99
N ASP A 44 18.24 17.57 -12.15
CA ASP A 44 18.72 17.17 -13.46
C ASP A 44 18.04 15.88 -13.92
N LYS A 45 17.94 15.74 -15.23
CA LYS A 45 17.19 14.63 -15.79
C LYS A 45 17.81 13.29 -15.52
N GLU A 46 19.11 13.25 -15.40
CA GLU A 46 19.81 11.98 -15.14
C GLU A 46 19.41 11.44 -13.77
N THR A 47 19.42 12.31 -12.77
CA THR A 47 19.01 11.91 -11.43
C THR A 47 17.56 11.46 -11.41
N CYS A 48 16.70 12.19 -12.14
CA CYS A 48 15.28 11.85 -12.18
C CYS A 48 15.05 10.50 -12.85
N LYS A 49 15.80 10.20 -13.89
CA LYS A 49 15.70 8.91 -14.53
C LYS A 49 16.09 7.79 -13.57
N GLU A 50 17.19 7.99 -12.86
CA GLU A 50 17.65 6.99 -11.91
C GLU A 50 16.63 6.76 -10.82
N MET A 51 16.07 7.84 -10.28
CA MET A 51 15.07 7.72 -9.24
C MET A 51 13.83 7.01 -9.75
N THR A 52 13.41 7.34 -10.96
CA THR A 52 12.24 6.70 -11.55
C THR A 52 12.45 5.20 -11.68
N VAL A 53 13.61 4.79 -12.16
CA VAL A 53 13.93 3.36 -12.30
C VAL A 53 13.88 2.67 -10.94
N ARG A 54 14.47 3.31 -9.92
CA ARG A 54 14.49 2.73 -8.58
C ARG A 54 13.10 2.65 -7.99
N ILE A 55 12.28 3.65 -8.21
CA ILE A 55 10.90 3.66 -7.71
C ILE A 55 10.10 2.54 -8.36
N ILE A 56 10.26 2.35 -9.66
CA ILE A 56 9.55 1.29 -10.36
C ILE A 56 9.98 -0.07 -9.85
N ALA A 57 11.28 -0.26 -9.64
CA ALA A 57 11.80 -1.52 -9.14
C ALA A 57 11.27 -1.81 -7.74
N ALA A 58 11.27 -0.79 -6.88
CA ALA A 58 10.77 -0.94 -5.52
C ALA A 58 9.29 -1.30 -5.52
N TYR A 59 8.52 -0.63 -6.38
CA TYR A 59 7.09 -0.90 -6.46
C TYR A 59 6.84 -2.34 -6.92
N ARG A 60 7.60 -2.79 -7.91
CA ARG A 60 7.43 -4.16 -8.40
C ARG A 60 7.72 -5.18 -7.31
N LEU A 61 8.76 -4.94 -6.53
CA LEU A 61 9.10 -5.84 -5.45
C LEU A 61 8.01 -5.88 -4.39
N ILE A 62 7.53 -4.72 -3.98
CA ILE A 62 6.47 -4.63 -2.98
C ILE A 62 5.19 -5.26 -3.52
N ASN A 63 4.85 -4.94 -4.75
CA ASN A 63 3.63 -5.46 -5.36
C ASN A 63 3.67 -6.98 -5.46
N ASN A 64 4.83 -7.52 -5.82
CA ASN A 64 4.98 -8.96 -5.91
C ASN A 64 4.87 -9.63 -4.55
N TYR A 65 5.43 -9.01 -3.54
CA TYR A 65 5.31 -9.51 -2.18
C TYR A 65 3.83 -9.56 -1.76
N CYS A 66 3.11 -8.48 -1.98
CA CYS A 66 1.71 -8.41 -1.61
C CYS A 66 0.86 -9.40 -2.41
N LYS A 67 1.18 -9.55 -3.69
CA LYS A 67 0.42 -10.43 -4.56
C LYS A 67 0.55 -11.88 -4.15
N ASN A 68 1.69 -12.26 -3.61
CA ASN A 68 1.93 -13.64 -3.21
C ASN A 68 1.72 -13.87 -1.72
N TYR A 69 1.28 -12.86 -1.02
CA TYR A 69 1.04 -12.96 0.40
C TYR A 69 -0.21 -13.80 0.66
N GLU A 70 -0.11 -14.73 1.59
CA GLU A 70 -1.25 -15.55 1.94
C GLU A 70 -2.03 -14.90 3.05
N PHE A 71 -3.26 -14.56 2.76
CA PHE A 71 -4.14 -13.97 3.77
C PHE A 71 -4.69 -15.07 4.66
N SER A 72 -4.85 -14.75 5.92
CA SER A 72 -5.41 -15.68 6.87
C SER A 72 -6.91 -15.43 7.00
N PHE A 73 -7.67 -16.49 6.87
CA PHE A 73 -9.11 -16.41 7.07
C PHE A 73 -9.51 -17.07 8.37
N SER A 74 -8.54 -17.21 9.27
CA SER A 74 -8.81 -17.79 10.58
C SER A 74 -9.76 -16.89 11.34
N LYS A 75 -10.48 -17.52 12.28
CA LYS A 75 -11.44 -16.78 13.09
C LYS A 75 -10.77 -15.64 13.85
N GLU A 76 -9.58 -15.92 14.36
CA GLU A 76 -8.87 -14.93 15.15
C GLU A 76 -8.52 -13.71 14.32
N GLU A 77 -7.98 -13.94 13.15
CA GLU A 77 -7.53 -12.84 12.30
C GLU A 77 -8.73 -12.03 11.80
N VAL A 78 -9.76 -12.72 11.36
CA VAL A 78 -10.95 -12.04 10.85
C VAL A 78 -11.65 -11.27 11.96
N SER A 79 -11.69 -11.87 13.16
CA SER A 79 -12.32 -11.21 14.30
C SER A 79 -11.60 -9.92 14.67
N ASN A 80 -10.27 -9.93 14.63
CA ASN A 80 -9.52 -8.73 14.95
C ASN A 80 -9.81 -7.62 13.97
N TYR A 81 -9.89 -7.98 12.70
CA TYR A 81 -10.20 -6.99 11.68
C TYR A 81 -11.62 -6.44 11.86
N LEU A 82 -12.57 -7.34 12.08
CA LEU A 82 -13.95 -6.93 12.22
C LEU A 82 -14.17 -6.09 13.46
N SER A 83 -13.45 -6.40 14.53
CA SER A 83 -13.57 -5.61 15.74
C SER A 83 -13.20 -4.15 15.49
N ALA A 84 -12.15 -3.94 14.73
CA ALA A 84 -11.75 -2.59 14.39
C ALA A 84 -12.80 -1.91 13.55
N GLU A 85 -13.37 -2.63 12.58
CA GLU A 85 -14.41 -2.08 11.72
C GLU A 85 -15.68 -1.78 12.50
N GLU A 86 -16.05 -2.68 13.40
CA GLU A 86 -17.22 -2.47 14.22
C GLU A 86 -17.08 -1.25 15.10
N TRP A 87 -15.87 -1.08 15.64
CA TRP A 87 -15.61 0.10 16.46
C TRP A 87 -15.83 1.36 15.66
N TRP A 88 -15.38 1.36 14.43
CA TRP A 88 -15.55 2.49 13.54
C TRP A 88 -17.03 2.79 13.28
N VAL A 89 -17.78 1.76 12.99
CA VAL A 89 -19.20 1.90 12.71
C VAL A 89 -19.95 2.50 13.90
N GLU A 90 -19.63 2.01 15.08
CA GLU A 90 -20.29 2.52 16.28
C GLU A 90 -19.94 3.97 16.55
N ARG A 91 -18.70 4.34 16.28
CA ARG A 91 -18.24 5.69 16.55
C ARG A 91 -18.74 6.71 15.55
N PHE A 92 -18.73 6.36 14.29
CA PHE A 92 -18.95 7.32 13.22
C PHE A 92 -20.17 7.01 12.37
N GLY A 93 -20.93 6.07 12.78
CA GLY A 93 -22.13 5.74 12.05
C GLY A 93 -21.91 4.63 11.05
N ARG A 94 -22.98 4.29 10.35
CA ARG A 94 -22.90 3.17 9.43
C ARG A 94 -22.21 3.55 8.15
N SER A 95 -21.36 2.63 7.71
CA SER A 95 -20.79 2.72 6.38
C SER A 95 -21.85 2.27 5.38
N PRO A 96 -21.99 2.97 4.26
CA PRO A 96 -22.93 2.52 3.22
C PRO A 96 -22.61 1.11 2.74
N LEU A 97 -21.33 0.79 2.70
CA LEU A 97 -20.93 -0.54 2.27
C LEU A 97 -21.46 -1.60 3.21
N TRP A 98 -21.35 -1.37 4.49
CA TRP A 98 -21.84 -2.31 5.48
C TRP A 98 -23.35 -2.48 5.37
N GLY A 99 -24.04 -1.37 5.20
CA GLY A 99 -25.48 -1.43 5.07
C GLY A 99 -25.92 -2.22 3.87
N SER A 100 -25.26 -2.01 2.76
CA SER A 100 -25.55 -2.74 1.54
C SER A 100 -25.38 -4.23 1.72
N GLU A 101 -24.27 -4.61 2.29
CA GLU A 101 -23.98 -6.03 2.47
C GLU A 101 -24.98 -6.71 3.35
N GLN A 102 -25.34 -6.05 4.43
CA GLN A 102 -26.29 -6.64 5.34
C GLN A 102 -27.65 -6.82 4.70
N LYS A 103 -28.00 -5.88 3.86
CA LYS A 103 -29.30 -5.99 3.19
C LYS A 103 -29.31 -7.05 2.13
N ALA A 104 -28.18 -7.35 1.59
CA ALA A 104 -28.09 -8.36 0.54
C ALA A 104 -28.44 -9.73 1.05
N LYS A 105 -28.43 -9.93 2.34
CA LYS A 105 -28.82 -11.23 2.88
C LYS A 105 -30.35 -11.38 2.97
#